data_04a801e09b228b9c7ea11d8a7f8092f9
#
_entry.id   04a801e09b228b9c7ea11d8a7f8092f9
#
_cell.length_a   1.000
_cell.length_b   1.000
_cell.length_c   1.000
_cell.angle_alpha   90.00
_cell.angle_beta   90.00
_cell.angle_gamma   90.00
#
_symmetry.space_group_name_H-M   'P 1'
#
loop_
_entity.id
_entity.type
_entity.pdbx_description
1 polymer ?
#
loop_
_entity_poly.entity_id
_entity_poly.type
_entity_poly.pdbx_seq_one_letter_code
_entity_poly.pdbx_strand_id
1 'polypeptide(L)'
;MTAALGILGTLAFAGVAFAQTTATPVATAPVASQPQVLTVGAAGKVLLRGTVSAVSAGSVTVKSWGGDWTVNVPATAEVLPQGSTVSGFQTGDFVGVQGTIDQSTSWTVTASLIRDWTARQALNQEVKANVQAVRQTEAAGPKTIQGVLSNLDATAQTFTLTSANGTAYTVSLSSGVKMLAKNWTTLDFTKVKDGDTVRVYGTVASSSITASIFRDVSVR
;
A
#
# COMPACT_ATOMS: atom_id res chain seq x y z
N MET A 1 -21.30 -30.08 71.96
CA MET A 1 -20.30 -30.62 71.04
C MET A 1 -20.98 -30.74 69.70
N THR A 2 -20.80 -29.77 68.82
CA THR A 2 -21.43 -29.77 67.49
C THR A 2 -20.32 -29.43 66.44
N ALA A 3 -19.99 -30.41 65.63
CA ALA A 3 -18.98 -30.28 64.55
C ALA A 3 -19.63 -29.68 63.30
N ALA A 4 -19.08 -28.58 62.82
CA ALA A 4 -19.47 -27.98 61.57
C ALA A 4 -18.54 -28.48 60.45
N LEU A 5 -19.13 -29.11 59.42
CA LEU A 5 -18.46 -29.62 58.25
C LEU A 5 -18.49 -28.52 57.14
N GLY A 6 -17.33 -27.93 56.85
CA GLY A 6 -17.17 -26.94 55.78
C GLY A 6 -16.93 -27.62 54.42
N ILE A 7 -17.78 -27.33 53.45
CA ILE A 7 -17.62 -27.77 52.05
C ILE A 7 -16.83 -26.70 51.30
N LEU A 8 -15.60 -27.02 50.91
CA LEU A 8 -14.82 -26.22 49.95
C LEU A 8 -15.30 -26.53 48.54
N GLY A 9 -15.97 -25.57 47.92
CA GLY A 9 -16.29 -25.64 46.48
C GLY A 9 -15.11 -25.14 45.64
N THR A 10 -14.49 -26.01 44.90
CA THR A 10 -13.48 -25.67 43.86
C THR A 10 -14.18 -25.18 42.60
N LEU A 11 -14.06 -23.88 42.30
CA LEU A 11 -14.43 -23.33 40.98
C LEU A 11 -13.34 -23.72 39.96
N ALA A 12 -13.71 -24.59 39.03
CA ALA A 12 -12.90 -24.86 37.86
C ALA A 12 -13.11 -23.76 36.82
N PHE A 13 -12.11 -22.91 36.60
CA PHE A 13 -12.09 -21.99 35.46
C PHE A 13 -11.73 -22.77 34.19
N ALA A 14 -12.70 -22.95 33.30
CA ALA A 14 -12.45 -23.42 31.96
C ALA A 14 -11.76 -22.30 31.18
N GLY A 15 -10.44 -22.40 31.01
CA GLY A 15 -9.68 -21.50 30.16
C GLY A 15 -10.05 -21.69 28.69
N VAL A 16 -10.63 -20.66 28.07
CA VAL A 16 -10.85 -20.62 26.62
C VAL A 16 -9.51 -20.38 25.96
N ALA A 17 -8.92 -21.41 25.37
CA ALA A 17 -7.72 -21.28 24.57
C ALA A 17 -8.08 -20.58 23.26
N PHE A 18 -7.68 -19.30 23.12
CA PHE A 18 -7.71 -18.64 21.82
C PHE A 18 -6.58 -19.22 20.96
N ALA A 19 -6.97 -19.97 19.95
CA ALA A 19 -6.03 -20.37 18.90
C ALA A 19 -5.55 -19.13 18.18
N GLN A 20 -4.29 -18.68 18.44
CA GLN A 20 -3.62 -17.71 17.61
C GLN A 20 -3.37 -18.35 16.25
N THR A 21 -4.15 -17.96 15.26
CA THR A 21 -3.82 -18.19 13.86
C THR A 21 -2.56 -17.41 13.55
N THR A 22 -1.41 -18.08 13.61
CA THR A 22 -0.17 -17.56 13.06
C THR A 22 -0.40 -17.36 11.56
N ALA A 23 -0.49 -16.08 11.14
CA ALA A 23 -0.50 -15.75 9.74
C ALA A 23 0.79 -16.31 9.12
N THR A 24 0.64 -17.29 8.25
CA THR A 24 1.75 -17.82 7.44
C THR A 24 2.31 -16.63 6.66
N PRO A 25 3.63 -16.34 6.75
CA PRO A 25 4.20 -15.28 5.93
C PRO A 25 3.93 -15.63 4.47
N VAL A 26 3.22 -14.74 3.78
CA VAL A 26 3.01 -14.86 2.34
C VAL A 26 4.40 -14.85 1.73
N ALA A 27 4.82 -15.99 1.20
CA ALA A 27 6.09 -16.12 0.49
C ALA A 27 6.06 -15.09 -0.64
N THR A 28 6.89 -14.06 -0.51
CA THR A 28 7.09 -13.05 -1.55
C THR A 28 7.58 -13.82 -2.77
N ALA A 29 6.80 -13.87 -3.84
CA ALA A 29 7.18 -14.53 -5.08
C ALA A 29 8.55 -13.97 -5.50
N PRO A 30 9.50 -14.81 -5.90
CA PRO A 30 10.82 -14.34 -6.29
C PRO A 30 10.65 -13.31 -7.38
N VAL A 31 11.12 -12.09 -7.14
CA VAL A 31 11.17 -11.03 -8.14
C VAL A 31 11.98 -11.62 -9.30
N ALA A 32 11.35 -11.72 -10.47
CA ALA A 32 12.05 -12.19 -11.67
C ALA A 32 13.35 -11.41 -11.77
N SER A 33 14.49 -12.11 -11.81
CA SER A 33 15.81 -11.50 -11.77
C SER A 33 15.94 -10.48 -12.89
N GLN A 34 15.85 -9.22 -12.53
CA GLN A 34 16.02 -8.13 -13.48
C GLN A 34 17.51 -8.07 -13.88
N PRO A 35 17.86 -7.86 -15.13
CA PRO A 35 19.25 -7.82 -15.55
C PRO A 35 19.96 -6.65 -14.88
N GLN A 36 21.10 -6.95 -14.24
CA GLN A 36 22.02 -5.92 -13.78
C GLN A 36 22.59 -5.20 -15.01
N VAL A 37 22.68 -3.89 -14.92
CA VAL A 37 23.17 -3.05 -16.02
C VAL A 37 24.12 -2.01 -15.44
N LEU A 38 25.25 -1.84 -16.10
CA LEU A 38 26.14 -0.70 -15.91
C LEU A 38 26.48 -0.13 -17.27
N THR A 39 26.09 1.09 -17.52
CA THR A 39 26.46 1.84 -18.72
C THR A 39 27.07 3.17 -18.29
N VAL A 40 28.26 3.45 -18.76
CA VAL A 40 28.94 4.73 -18.58
C VAL A 40 29.03 5.39 -19.94
N GLY A 41 28.40 6.54 -20.06
CA GLY A 41 28.37 7.34 -21.28
C GLY A 41 29.32 8.53 -21.24
N ALA A 42 29.24 9.37 -22.25
CA ALA A 42 29.99 10.60 -22.34
C ALA A 42 29.72 11.52 -21.13
N ALA A 43 30.73 12.30 -20.73
CA ALA A 43 30.66 13.18 -19.56
C ALA A 43 30.34 12.47 -18.23
N GLY A 44 30.69 11.20 -18.10
CA GLY A 44 30.48 10.42 -16.87
C GLY A 44 29.02 10.10 -16.54
N LYS A 45 28.11 10.25 -17.47
CA LYS A 45 26.71 9.85 -17.26
C LYS A 45 26.63 8.35 -17.04
N VAL A 46 25.89 7.94 -16.00
CA VAL A 46 25.76 6.53 -15.59
C VAL A 46 24.30 6.10 -15.59
N LEU A 47 24.07 4.90 -16.14
CA LEU A 47 22.89 4.10 -15.88
C LEU A 47 23.34 2.84 -15.14
N LEU A 48 22.92 2.74 -13.87
CA LEU A 48 23.25 1.61 -13.00
C LEU A 48 21.95 0.90 -12.62
N ARG A 49 21.91 -0.43 -12.75
CA ARG A 49 20.83 -1.28 -12.23
C ARG A 49 21.41 -2.40 -11.39
N GLY A 50 20.84 -2.61 -10.24
CA GLY A 50 21.31 -3.63 -9.33
C GLY A 50 20.46 -3.77 -8.09
N THR A 51 20.93 -4.52 -7.14
CA THR A 51 20.26 -4.83 -5.88
C THR A 51 20.85 -4.00 -4.75
N VAL A 52 20.00 -3.40 -3.93
CA VAL A 52 20.40 -2.66 -2.73
C VAL A 52 21.06 -3.62 -1.75
N SER A 53 22.29 -3.34 -1.34
CA SER A 53 23.03 -4.11 -0.32
C SER A 53 23.11 -3.38 1.03
N ALA A 54 23.02 -2.03 1.03
CA ALA A 54 22.94 -1.24 2.24
C ALA A 54 22.24 0.11 1.98
N VAL A 55 21.63 0.68 3.02
CA VAL A 55 20.98 1.98 2.99
C VAL A 55 21.55 2.84 4.12
N SER A 56 21.89 4.08 3.81
CA SER A 56 22.38 5.08 4.76
C SER A 56 21.64 6.40 4.55
N ALA A 57 21.80 7.34 5.48
CA ALA A 57 21.20 8.66 5.32
C ALA A 57 21.75 9.36 4.05
N GLY A 58 20.89 9.51 3.03
CA GLY A 58 21.24 10.18 1.77
C GLY A 58 22.05 9.35 0.78
N SER A 59 22.33 8.06 1.04
CA SER A 59 23.03 7.19 0.11
C SER A 59 22.52 5.75 0.17
N VAL A 60 22.72 5.03 -0.95
CA VAL A 60 22.36 3.62 -1.10
C VAL A 60 23.54 2.87 -1.69
N THR A 61 23.92 1.73 -1.14
CA THR A 61 24.88 0.84 -1.79
C THR A 61 24.15 -0.13 -2.70
N VAL A 62 24.53 -0.16 -3.96
CA VAL A 62 23.91 -0.97 -5.00
C VAL A 62 24.92 -1.99 -5.54
N LYS A 63 24.62 -3.26 -5.36
CA LYS A 63 25.38 -4.37 -5.95
C LYS A 63 25.00 -4.53 -7.42
N SER A 64 25.96 -4.36 -8.30
CA SER A 64 25.78 -4.46 -9.75
C SER A 64 27.04 -5.03 -10.41
N TRP A 65 27.18 -4.88 -11.74
CA TRP A 65 28.38 -5.27 -12.45
C TRP A 65 29.63 -4.60 -11.86
N GLY A 66 30.64 -5.40 -11.61
CA GLY A 66 31.92 -4.96 -11.08
C GLY A 66 31.98 -4.88 -9.55
N GLY A 67 30.87 -4.94 -8.82
CA GLY A 67 30.85 -4.90 -7.36
C GLY A 67 29.80 -3.99 -6.75
N ASP A 68 30.10 -3.47 -5.58
CA ASP A 68 29.23 -2.59 -4.83
C ASP A 68 29.51 -1.13 -5.20
N TRP A 69 28.44 -0.42 -5.57
CA TRP A 69 28.46 0.99 -5.95
C TRP A 69 27.81 1.83 -4.87
N THR A 70 28.50 2.85 -4.40
CA THR A 70 27.89 3.88 -3.53
C THR A 70 27.12 4.87 -4.38
N VAL A 71 25.84 4.99 -4.16
CA VAL A 71 24.95 5.94 -4.83
C VAL A 71 24.59 7.04 -3.86
N ASN A 72 25.15 8.21 -4.03
CA ASN A 72 24.76 9.42 -3.29
C ASN A 72 23.46 9.95 -3.89
N VAL A 73 22.45 10.17 -3.05
CA VAL A 73 21.12 10.63 -3.47
C VAL A 73 20.89 12.02 -2.84
N PRO A 74 21.28 13.10 -3.52
CA PRO A 74 21.05 14.45 -3.04
C PRO A 74 19.54 14.76 -2.97
N ALA A 75 19.16 15.74 -2.16
CA ALA A 75 17.76 16.15 -2.02
C ALA A 75 17.11 16.62 -3.33
N THR A 76 17.91 16.96 -4.35
CA THR A 76 17.46 17.33 -5.69
C THR A 76 17.21 16.13 -6.59
N ALA A 77 17.62 14.92 -6.19
CA ALA A 77 17.39 13.71 -6.98
C ALA A 77 15.92 13.32 -6.93
N GLU A 78 15.42 12.88 -8.06
CA GLU A 78 14.06 12.31 -8.15
C GLU A 78 14.05 10.88 -7.63
N VAL A 79 13.17 10.59 -6.67
CA VAL A 79 12.97 9.23 -6.13
C VAL A 79 11.64 8.69 -6.61
N LEU A 80 11.65 7.53 -7.26
CA LEU A 80 10.45 6.88 -7.81
C LEU A 80 10.23 5.47 -7.21
N PRO A 81 8.97 5.07 -6.94
CA PRO A 81 7.70 5.75 -7.20
C PRO A 81 7.55 7.08 -6.45
N GLN A 82 6.75 7.99 -7.00
CA GLN A 82 6.54 9.29 -6.39
C GLN A 82 6.02 9.15 -4.94
N GLY A 83 6.59 9.91 -4.02
CA GLY A 83 6.33 9.82 -2.58
C GLY A 83 7.24 8.85 -1.83
N SER A 84 8.13 8.14 -2.53
CA SER A 84 9.19 7.36 -1.90
C SER A 84 10.32 8.25 -1.40
N THR A 85 11.04 7.77 -0.39
CA THR A 85 12.22 8.43 0.19
C THR A 85 13.40 7.47 0.18
N VAL A 86 14.61 7.99 0.31
CA VAL A 86 15.83 7.15 0.37
C VAL A 86 15.78 6.18 1.56
N SER A 87 15.22 6.61 2.68
CA SER A 87 15.04 5.76 3.87
C SER A 87 14.01 4.64 3.70
N GLY A 88 13.20 4.68 2.65
CA GLY A 88 12.23 3.63 2.33
C GLY A 88 12.82 2.44 1.58
N PHE A 89 14.02 2.57 1.03
CA PHE A 89 14.70 1.43 0.38
C PHE A 89 15.09 0.37 1.40
N GLN A 90 15.04 -0.87 0.97
CA GLN A 90 15.43 -2.03 1.78
C GLN A 90 16.52 -2.84 1.10
N THR A 91 17.33 -3.51 1.90
CA THR A 91 18.29 -4.50 1.37
C THR A 91 17.52 -5.57 0.59
N GLY A 92 17.96 -5.84 -0.63
CA GLY A 92 17.28 -6.75 -1.55
C GLY A 92 16.42 -6.06 -2.61
N ASP A 93 16.09 -4.78 -2.47
CA ASP A 93 15.35 -4.04 -3.50
C ASP A 93 16.16 -3.94 -4.78
N PHE A 94 15.51 -4.12 -5.92
CA PHE A 94 16.10 -3.91 -7.23
C PHE A 94 15.86 -2.47 -7.69
N VAL A 95 16.94 -1.73 -7.90
CA VAL A 95 16.89 -0.31 -8.22
C VAL A 95 17.54 0.02 -9.55
N GLY A 96 17.08 1.10 -10.17
CA GLY A 96 17.71 1.72 -11.33
C GLY A 96 18.10 3.15 -11.01
N VAL A 97 19.35 3.49 -11.24
CA VAL A 97 19.94 4.80 -10.95
C VAL A 97 20.39 5.45 -12.24
N GLN A 98 20.04 6.71 -12.42
CA GLN A 98 20.62 7.60 -13.41
C GLN A 98 21.35 8.72 -12.69
N GLY A 99 22.55 9.05 -13.15
CA GLY A 99 23.37 10.06 -12.50
C GLY A 99 24.68 10.28 -13.19
N THR A 100 25.65 10.77 -12.44
CA THR A 100 27.03 10.98 -12.89
C THR A 100 28.00 10.24 -11.97
N ILE A 101 29.03 9.65 -12.59
CA ILE A 101 30.10 9.01 -11.81
C ILE A 101 30.93 10.10 -11.12
N ASP A 102 31.30 9.85 -9.87
CA ASP A 102 32.23 10.69 -9.15
C ASP A 102 33.66 10.33 -9.62
N GLN A 103 34.36 11.28 -10.24
CA GLN A 103 35.71 11.06 -10.76
C GLN A 103 36.76 11.06 -9.65
N SER A 104 36.42 11.57 -8.47
CA SER A 104 37.32 11.67 -7.33
C SER A 104 37.22 10.45 -6.39
N THR A 105 36.08 9.76 -6.41
CA THR A 105 35.80 8.63 -5.52
C THR A 105 35.44 7.39 -6.32
N SER A 106 36.21 6.34 -6.21
CA SER A 106 35.97 5.07 -6.92
C SER A 106 34.61 4.48 -6.57
N TRP A 107 33.94 3.88 -7.54
CA TRP A 107 32.66 3.17 -7.37
C TRP A 107 31.54 4.03 -6.78
N THR A 108 31.58 5.35 -7.05
CA THR A 108 30.62 6.30 -6.53
C THR A 108 29.85 6.99 -7.65
N VAL A 109 28.54 7.09 -7.48
CA VAL A 109 27.62 7.76 -8.42
C VAL A 109 26.81 8.80 -7.66
N THR A 110 26.70 10.00 -8.19
CA THR A 110 25.72 10.99 -7.71
C THR A 110 24.45 10.85 -8.55
N ALA A 111 23.37 10.44 -7.91
CA ALA A 111 22.09 10.22 -8.59
C ALA A 111 21.39 11.52 -8.94
N SER A 112 20.84 11.60 -10.13
CA SER A 112 19.79 12.56 -10.51
C SER A 112 18.40 11.96 -10.43
N LEU A 113 18.31 10.64 -10.62
CA LEU A 113 17.08 9.86 -10.48
C LEU A 113 17.42 8.49 -9.92
N ILE A 114 16.63 8.03 -8.96
CA ILE A 114 16.65 6.65 -8.48
C ILE A 114 15.23 6.08 -8.52
N ARG A 115 15.11 4.88 -9.08
CA ARG A 115 13.83 4.19 -9.23
C ARG A 115 13.87 2.86 -8.53
N ASP A 116 12.96 2.66 -7.60
CA ASP A 116 12.70 1.37 -6.98
C ASP A 116 11.76 0.54 -7.88
N TRP A 117 12.32 -0.48 -8.52
CA TRP A 117 11.56 -1.40 -9.36
C TRP A 117 10.77 -2.40 -8.52
N THR A 118 11.28 -2.77 -7.33
CA THR A 118 10.60 -3.68 -6.41
C THR A 118 9.32 -3.04 -5.88
N ALA A 119 9.40 -1.82 -5.37
CA ALA A 119 8.23 -1.07 -4.91
C ALA A 119 7.23 -0.82 -6.05
N ARG A 120 7.71 -0.47 -7.25
CA ARG A 120 6.84 -0.29 -8.42
C ARG A 120 6.11 -1.58 -8.80
N GLN A 121 6.78 -2.73 -8.73
CA GLN A 121 6.17 -4.02 -9.03
C GLN A 121 5.11 -4.38 -7.99
N ALA A 122 5.39 -4.17 -6.70
CA ALA A 122 4.42 -4.36 -5.62
C ALA A 122 3.17 -3.50 -5.82
N LEU A 123 3.34 -2.21 -6.14
CA LEU A 123 2.25 -1.30 -6.44
C LEU A 123 1.40 -1.78 -7.63
N ASN A 124 2.04 -2.25 -8.70
CA ASN A 124 1.33 -2.79 -9.87
C ASN A 124 0.53 -4.06 -9.54
N GLN A 125 1.06 -4.91 -8.66
CA GLN A 125 0.35 -6.11 -8.20
C GLN A 125 -0.84 -5.73 -7.33
N GLU A 126 -0.69 -4.77 -6.41
CA GLU A 126 -1.78 -4.24 -5.61
C GLU A 126 -2.90 -3.70 -6.49
N VAL A 127 -2.57 -2.84 -7.46
CA VAL A 127 -3.55 -2.28 -8.41
C VAL A 127 -4.29 -3.39 -9.16
N LYS A 128 -3.57 -4.40 -9.68
CA LYS A 128 -4.19 -5.53 -10.37
C LYS A 128 -5.14 -6.31 -9.47
N ALA A 129 -4.74 -6.61 -8.24
CA ALA A 129 -5.57 -7.31 -7.27
C ALA A 129 -6.83 -6.52 -6.91
N ASN A 130 -6.71 -5.19 -6.76
CA ASN A 130 -7.82 -4.31 -6.46
C ASN A 130 -8.83 -4.22 -7.61
N VAL A 131 -8.35 -4.07 -8.85
CA VAL A 131 -9.21 -4.09 -10.04
C VAL A 131 -9.94 -5.43 -10.17
N GLN A 132 -9.25 -6.54 -9.90
CA GLN A 132 -9.84 -7.87 -9.98
C GLN A 132 -10.92 -8.08 -8.90
N ALA A 133 -10.69 -7.61 -7.67
CA ALA A 133 -11.68 -7.66 -6.60
C ALA A 133 -12.96 -6.88 -6.96
N VAL A 134 -12.82 -5.69 -7.53
CA VAL A 134 -13.97 -4.89 -7.98
C VAL A 134 -14.75 -5.62 -9.08
N ARG A 135 -14.08 -6.19 -10.09
CA ARG A 135 -14.74 -6.95 -11.15
C ARG A 135 -15.50 -8.17 -10.61
N GLN A 136 -14.93 -8.87 -9.63
CA GLN A 136 -15.62 -10.00 -8.98
C GLN A 136 -16.86 -9.54 -8.21
N THR A 137 -16.78 -8.40 -7.52
CA THR A 137 -17.89 -7.82 -6.80
C THR A 137 -18.99 -7.37 -7.77
N GLU A 138 -18.66 -6.73 -8.88
CA GLU A 138 -19.62 -6.36 -9.93
C GLU A 138 -20.31 -7.58 -10.55
N ALA A 139 -19.56 -8.66 -10.80
CA ALA A 139 -20.09 -9.92 -11.33
C ALA A 139 -21.03 -10.64 -10.34
N ALA A 140 -20.85 -10.45 -9.04
CA ALA A 140 -21.71 -11.02 -7.99
C ALA A 140 -23.05 -10.27 -7.82
N GLY A 141 -23.27 -9.14 -8.54
CA GLY A 141 -24.51 -8.42 -8.61
C GLY A 141 -24.76 -7.26 -7.64
N PRO A 142 -23.81 -6.81 -6.79
CA PRO A 142 -24.03 -5.58 -6.03
C PRO A 142 -24.09 -4.40 -6.98
N LYS A 143 -25.02 -3.46 -6.69
CA LYS A 143 -25.16 -2.25 -7.50
C LYS A 143 -23.98 -1.32 -7.28
N THR A 144 -23.53 -0.72 -8.38
CA THR A 144 -22.53 0.34 -8.36
C THR A 144 -23.23 1.69 -8.42
N ILE A 145 -23.00 2.54 -7.44
CA ILE A 145 -23.55 3.91 -7.42
C ILE A 145 -22.39 4.88 -7.30
N GLN A 146 -22.39 5.88 -8.19
CA GLN A 146 -21.46 7.00 -8.15
C GLN A 146 -22.22 8.28 -7.78
N GLY A 147 -21.60 9.12 -6.97
CA GLY A 147 -22.17 10.38 -6.56
C GLY A 147 -21.21 11.24 -5.78
N VAL A 148 -21.72 12.33 -5.24
CA VAL A 148 -20.99 13.26 -4.37
C VAL A 148 -21.26 12.88 -2.92
N LEU A 149 -20.20 12.80 -2.15
CA LEU A 149 -20.20 12.49 -0.73
C LEU A 149 -20.49 13.75 0.09
N SER A 150 -21.31 13.64 1.11
CA SER A 150 -21.60 14.68 2.10
C SER A 150 -21.95 14.07 3.45
N ASN A 151 -21.90 14.88 4.52
CA ASN A 151 -22.22 14.47 5.88
C ASN A 151 -21.40 13.25 6.32
N LEU A 152 -20.06 13.31 6.12
CA LEU A 152 -19.15 12.24 6.50
C LEU A 152 -19.04 12.12 8.01
N ASP A 153 -19.46 10.97 8.56
CA ASP A 153 -19.20 10.58 9.93
C ASP A 153 -18.10 9.50 9.96
N ALA A 154 -16.89 9.94 10.28
CA ALA A 154 -15.73 9.05 10.32
C ALA A 154 -15.81 8.03 11.46
N THR A 155 -16.51 8.34 12.55
CA THR A 155 -16.66 7.45 13.71
C THR A 155 -17.69 6.36 13.43
N ALA A 156 -18.83 6.73 12.90
CA ALA A 156 -19.87 5.78 12.51
C ALA A 156 -19.59 5.08 11.17
N GLN A 157 -18.57 5.53 10.42
CA GLN A 157 -18.24 5.08 9.07
C GLN A 157 -19.46 5.16 8.13
N THR A 158 -20.17 6.29 8.20
CA THR A 158 -21.37 6.56 7.39
C THR A 158 -21.26 7.90 6.67
N PHE A 159 -21.97 8.05 5.58
CA PHE A 159 -22.07 9.30 4.83
C PHE A 159 -23.31 9.32 3.95
N THR A 160 -23.65 10.48 3.42
CA THR A 160 -24.68 10.64 2.41
C THR A 160 -24.04 10.64 1.02
N LEU A 161 -24.55 9.83 0.11
CA LEU A 161 -24.15 9.79 -1.30
C LEU A 161 -25.28 10.34 -2.17
N THR A 162 -25.06 11.48 -2.81
CA THR A 162 -26.00 12.04 -3.76
C THR A 162 -25.57 11.67 -5.18
N SER A 163 -26.37 10.83 -5.83
CA SER A 163 -26.11 10.39 -7.21
C SER A 163 -26.44 11.47 -8.25
N ALA A 164 -25.97 11.28 -9.47
CA ALA A 164 -26.14 12.27 -10.56
C ALA A 164 -27.61 12.59 -10.89
N ASN A 165 -28.53 11.68 -10.59
CA ASN A 165 -30.00 11.91 -10.76
C ASN A 165 -30.66 12.60 -9.55
N GLY A 166 -29.85 13.03 -8.56
CA GLY A 166 -30.33 13.72 -7.36
C GLY A 166 -30.81 12.79 -6.24
N THR A 167 -30.76 11.48 -6.42
CA THR A 167 -31.17 10.55 -5.36
C THR A 167 -30.08 10.50 -4.27
N ALA A 168 -30.50 10.74 -3.02
CA ALA A 168 -29.63 10.64 -1.85
C ALA A 168 -29.73 9.26 -1.20
N TYR A 169 -28.59 8.68 -0.88
CA TYR A 169 -28.48 7.41 -0.18
C TYR A 169 -27.67 7.59 1.12
N THR A 170 -28.13 6.96 2.19
CA THR A 170 -27.30 6.79 3.38
C THR A 170 -26.39 5.58 3.17
N VAL A 171 -25.09 5.79 3.18
CA VAL A 171 -24.10 4.72 2.97
C VAL A 171 -23.48 4.36 4.30
N SER A 172 -23.43 3.07 4.60
CA SER A 172 -22.70 2.50 5.71
C SER A 172 -21.59 1.60 5.18
N LEU A 173 -20.38 1.78 5.66
CA LEU A 173 -19.25 0.95 5.29
C LEU A 173 -19.31 -0.37 6.07
N SER A 174 -19.20 -1.52 5.39
CA SER A 174 -19.16 -2.82 6.06
C SER A 174 -17.82 -3.01 6.79
N SER A 175 -17.81 -3.88 7.81
CA SER A 175 -16.56 -4.33 8.43
C SER A 175 -15.70 -5.02 7.37
N GLY A 176 -14.49 -4.50 7.13
CA GLY A 176 -13.60 -4.99 6.07
C GLY A 176 -13.87 -4.40 4.68
N VAL A 177 -14.59 -3.27 4.61
CA VAL A 177 -14.75 -2.51 3.37
C VAL A 177 -13.39 -2.26 2.72
N LYS A 178 -13.31 -2.47 1.41
CA LYS A 178 -12.11 -2.16 0.64
C LYS A 178 -12.14 -0.70 0.21
N MET A 179 -11.20 0.09 0.72
CA MET A 179 -11.08 1.51 0.42
C MET A 179 -10.06 1.72 -0.70
N LEU A 180 -10.44 2.41 -1.75
CA LEU A 180 -9.61 2.60 -2.94
C LEU A 180 -9.56 4.07 -3.37
N ALA A 181 -8.38 4.51 -3.78
CA ALA A 181 -8.18 5.79 -4.44
C ALA A 181 -8.49 5.70 -5.95
N LYS A 182 -8.44 6.84 -6.65
CA LYS A 182 -8.67 6.93 -8.10
C LYS A 182 -7.75 6.02 -8.91
N ASN A 183 -6.50 5.90 -8.50
CA ASN A 183 -5.47 5.07 -9.14
C ASN A 183 -5.51 3.57 -8.72
N TRP A 184 -6.57 3.15 -7.99
CA TRP A 184 -6.78 1.79 -7.50
C TRP A 184 -5.84 1.32 -6.39
N THR A 185 -5.06 2.20 -5.81
CA THR A 185 -4.30 1.90 -4.59
C THR A 185 -5.20 1.98 -3.36
N THR A 186 -4.77 1.38 -2.27
CA THR A 186 -5.46 1.47 -0.98
C THR A 186 -5.55 2.92 -0.53
N LEU A 187 -6.72 3.32 -0.05
CA LEU A 187 -7.02 4.67 0.44
C LEU A 187 -7.21 4.64 1.95
N ASP A 188 -6.60 5.59 2.62
CA ASP A 188 -6.88 5.87 4.03
C ASP A 188 -8.15 6.71 4.13
N PHE A 189 -9.09 6.29 4.98
CA PHE A 189 -10.37 6.97 5.18
C PHE A 189 -10.22 8.41 5.67
N THR A 190 -9.14 8.73 6.36
CA THR A 190 -8.84 10.09 6.84
C THR A 190 -8.61 11.11 5.71
N LYS A 191 -8.36 10.63 4.49
CA LYS A 191 -8.18 11.47 3.30
C LYS A 191 -9.47 11.82 2.58
N VAL A 192 -10.57 11.13 2.91
CA VAL A 192 -11.89 11.34 2.33
C VAL A 192 -12.53 12.59 2.93
N LYS A 193 -13.17 13.40 2.12
CA LYS A 193 -13.80 14.68 2.54
C LYS A 193 -15.18 14.85 1.91
N ASP A 194 -16.00 15.67 2.56
CA ASP A 194 -17.24 16.15 1.97
C ASP A 194 -16.98 16.88 0.64
N GLY A 195 -17.76 16.58 -0.36
CA GLY A 195 -17.62 17.08 -1.73
C GLY A 195 -16.85 16.13 -2.65
N ASP A 196 -16.19 15.09 -2.14
CA ASP A 196 -15.51 14.11 -2.98
C ASP A 196 -16.50 13.34 -3.85
N THR A 197 -16.09 13.05 -5.07
CA THR A 197 -16.83 12.14 -5.94
C THR A 197 -16.39 10.73 -5.66
N VAL A 198 -17.33 9.89 -5.26
CA VAL A 198 -17.03 8.52 -4.86
C VAL A 198 -17.86 7.50 -5.64
N ARG A 199 -17.35 6.31 -5.77
CA ARG A 199 -18.04 5.16 -6.34
C ARG A 199 -18.14 4.08 -5.27
N VAL A 200 -19.37 3.65 -5.00
CA VAL A 200 -19.67 2.66 -3.96
C VAL A 200 -20.20 1.39 -4.62
N TYR A 201 -19.72 0.26 -4.17
CA TYR A 201 -20.17 -1.07 -4.57
C TYR A 201 -20.75 -1.77 -3.35
N GLY A 202 -22.01 -2.17 -3.42
CA GLY A 202 -22.65 -2.76 -2.26
C GLY A 202 -24.11 -3.13 -2.48
N THR A 203 -24.75 -3.57 -1.40
CA THR A 203 -26.17 -3.92 -1.39
C THR A 203 -27.00 -2.68 -1.15
N VAL A 204 -27.97 -2.45 -2.02
CA VAL A 204 -28.91 -1.33 -1.94
C VAL A 204 -30.23 -1.81 -1.39
N ALA A 205 -30.70 -1.20 -0.30
CA ALA A 205 -32.00 -1.41 0.30
C ALA A 205 -32.71 -0.07 0.42
N SER A 206 -33.70 0.18 -0.44
CA SER A 206 -34.41 1.48 -0.54
C SER A 206 -33.44 2.65 -0.72
N SER A 207 -33.28 3.50 0.29
CA SER A 207 -32.38 4.66 0.31
C SER A 207 -31.08 4.42 1.10
N SER A 208 -30.79 3.17 1.47
CA SER A 208 -29.55 2.81 2.19
C SER A 208 -28.67 1.89 1.35
N ILE A 209 -27.35 2.04 1.52
CA ILE A 209 -26.35 1.21 0.87
C ILE A 209 -25.41 0.66 1.95
N THR A 210 -25.23 -0.67 1.97
CA THR A 210 -24.15 -1.30 2.73
C THR A 210 -23.00 -1.54 1.77
N ALA A 211 -21.93 -0.76 1.90
CA ALA A 211 -20.79 -0.78 0.99
C ALA A 211 -19.78 -1.85 1.37
N SER A 212 -19.40 -2.69 0.42
CA SER A 212 -18.29 -3.64 0.50
C SER A 212 -16.99 -3.11 -0.14
N ILE A 213 -17.13 -2.20 -1.14
CA ILE A 213 -16.01 -1.48 -1.73
C ILE A 213 -16.39 -0.02 -1.84
N PHE A 214 -15.48 0.84 -1.45
CA PHE A 214 -15.53 2.29 -1.60
C PHE A 214 -14.37 2.74 -2.46
N ARG A 215 -14.61 3.53 -3.48
CA ARG A 215 -13.56 4.11 -4.31
C ARG A 215 -13.76 5.61 -4.43
N ASP A 216 -12.81 6.38 -3.94
CA ASP A 216 -12.75 7.82 -4.17
C ASP A 216 -12.09 8.08 -5.53
N VAL A 217 -12.83 8.78 -6.41
CA VAL A 217 -12.36 9.14 -7.74
C VAL A 217 -11.80 10.56 -7.81
N SER A 218 -11.90 11.32 -6.72
CA SER A 218 -11.33 12.67 -6.55
C SER A 218 -9.88 12.61 -6.06
N VAL A 219 -9.55 11.70 -5.14
CA VAL A 219 -8.24 11.56 -4.51
C VAL A 219 -7.30 10.74 -5.39
N ARG A 220 -6.08 11.26 -5.61
CA ARG A 220 -5.00 10.61 -6.36
C ARG A 220 -4.00 9.98 -5.41
#